data_1d5a56371500ebc8714d7f67c2259059
#
_entry.id   1d5a56371500ebc8714d7f67c2259059
#
_cell.length_a   1.000
_cell.length_b   1.000
_cell.length_c   1.000
_cell.angle_alpha   90.00
_cell.angle_beta   90.00
_cell.angle_gamma   90.00
#
_symmetry.space_group_name_H-M   'P 1'
#
loop_
_entity.id
_entity.type
_entity.pdbx_description
1 polymer ?
#
loop_
_entity_poly.entity_id
_entity_poly.type
_entity_poly.pdbx_seq_one_letter_code
_entity_poly.pdbx_strand_id
1 'polypeptide(L)'
;ISKYYDYDQGYPGQNAQANGVTCIYRLADAKLLYAEASTRATGSVNSQAVEAVRSLQNRAGYAERGIPEVSTSVSADDFLNIVSNERNYEFYAEMRRWFELVRTEQVSVKRAETWNGSLFQTQNHYYFPIPSAQILLTGWTNNAGY
;
A
#
# COMPACT_ATOMS: atom_id res chain seq x y z
N ILE A 1 11.34 -9.82 9.30
CA ILE A 1 11.41 -8.75 8.28
C ILE A 1 12.54 -7.84 8.69
N SER A 2 13.65 -7.83 7.93
CA SER A 2 14.86 -7.07 8.26
C SER A 2 14.63 -5.55 8.37
N LYS A 3 13.56 -5.03 7.77
CA LYS A 3 13.19 -3.62 7.77
C LYS A 3 13.01 -2.99 9.17
N TYR A 4 12.63 -3.81 10.15
CA TYR A 4 12.41 -3.38 11.54
C TYR A 4 13.37 -4.08 12.51
N TYR A 5 14.43 -4.67 11.98
CA TYR A 5 15.41 -5.33 12.81
C TYR A 5 16.33 -4.29 13.44
N ASP A 6 16.33 -4.25 14.76
CA ASP A 6 17.27 -3.44 15.53
C ASP A 6 18.48 -4.30 15.89
N TYR A 7 19.56 -4.14 15.14
CA TYR A 7 20.79 -4.91 15.31
C TYR A 7 21.51 -4.62 16.63
N ASP A 8 21.26 -3.46 17.22
CA ASP A 8 21.92 -3.03 18.46
C ASP A 8 21.24 -3.63 19.70
N GLN A 9 19.98 -3.99 19.62
CA GLN A 9 19.21 -4.55 20.73
C GLN A 9 19.14 -6.08 20.75
N GLY A 10 19.79 -6.75 19.80
CA GLY A 10 19.77 -8.20 19.68
C GLY A 10 18.44 -8.76 19.14
N TYR A 11 18.29 -10.07 19.21
CA TYR A 11 17.11 -10.76 18.65
C TYR A 11 15.85 -10.32 19.42
N PRO A 12 14.77 -9.93 18.73
CA PRO A 12 13.53 -9.52 19.40
C PRO A 12 12.83 -10.75 19.99
N GLY A 13 13.32 -11.20 21.13
CA GLY A 13 12.83 -12.42 21.75
C GLY A 13 11.97 -12.22 22.99
N GLN A 14 12.14 -11.13 23.72
CA GLN A 14 11.42 -10.99 25.00
C GLN A 14 10.98 -9.57 25.37
N ASN A 15 11.54 -8.52 24.77
CA ASN A 15 11.04 -7.15 24.94
C ASN A 15 11.23 -6.43 23.61
N ALA A 16 10.17 -6.41 22.79
CA ALA A 16 10.15 -5.76 21.48
C ALA A 16 10.15 -4.22 21.61
N GLN A 17 11.18 -3.66 22.21
CA GLN A 17 11.43 -2.22 22.19
C GLN A 17 12.49 -1.95 21.14
N ALA A 18 12.02 -1.68 19.91
CA ALA A 18 12.90 -1.22 18.85
C ALA A 18 13.10 0.30 19.00
N ASN A 19 14.35 0.74 19.07
CA ASN A 19 14.72 2.16 18.97
C ASN A 19 14.62 2.69 17.53
N GLY A 20 14.02 1.92 16.63
CA GLY A 20 13.87 2.26 15.23
C GLY A 20 12.91 3.42 15.00
N VAL A 21 13.22 4.22 13.99
CA VAL A 21 12.35 5.32 13.55
C VAL A 21 11.19 4.77 12.72
N THR A 22 9.96 5.06 13.15
CA THR A 22 8.77 4.79 12.33
C THR A 22 8.57 5.94 11.35
N CYS A 23 8.80 5.67 10.07
CA CYS A 23 8.57 6.66 9.02
C CYS A 23 7.09 6.78 8.70
N ILE A 24 6.52 7.98 8.87
CA ILE A 24 5.14 8.28 8.47
C ILE A 24 5.06 8.46 6.95
N TYR A 25 5.99 9.24 6.37
CA TYR A 25 6.16 9.43 4.93
C TYR A 25 7.63 9.37 4.54
N ARG A 26 7.91 8.92 3.33
CA ARG A 26 9.26 8.85 2.79
C ARG A 26 9.26 9.12 1.29
N LEU A 27 10.43 9.39 0.73
CA LEU A 27 10.60 9.77 -0.68
C LEU A 27 9.92 8.78 -1.65
N ALA A 28 9.94 7.49 -1.34
CA ALA A 28 9.27 6.47 -2.15
C ALA A 28 7.77 6.74 -2.29
N ASP A 29 7.12 7.25 -1.23
CA ASP A 29 5.71 7.60 -1.24
C ASP A 29 5.43 8.75 -2.21
N ALA A 30 6.23 9.83 -2.11
CA ALA A 30 6.11 10.97 -3.03
C ALA A 30 6.30 10.55 -4.49
N LYS A 31 7.28 9.68 -4.78
CA LYS A 31 7.53 9.16 -6.13
C LYS A 31 6.34 8.37 -6.69
N LEU A 32 5.80 7.45 -5.91
CA LEU A 32 4.68 6.61 -6.35
C LEU A 32 3.36 7.39 -6.41
N LEU A 33 3.15 8.35 -5.51
CA LEU A 33 2.01 9.28 -5.61
C LEU A 33 2.10 10.17 -6.86
N TYR A 34 3.29 10.68 -7.18
CA TYR A 34 3.50 11.43 -8.40
C TYR A 34 3.20 10.59 -9.65
N ALA A 35 3.73 9.35 -9.70
CA ALA A 35 3.50 8.44 -10.81
C ALA A 35 2.01 8.15 -11.02
N GLU A 36 1.28 7.90 -9.94
CA GLU A 36 -0.17 7.70 -9.98
C GLU A 36 -0.91 8.97 -10.43
N ALA A 37 -0.67 10.09 -9.75
CA ALA A 37 -1.39 11.34 -9.98
C ALA A 37 -1.19 11.87 -11.40
N SER A 38 0.05 11.87 -11.90
CA SER A 38 0.34 12.33 -13.25
C SER A 38 -0.34 11.47 -14.32
N THR A 39 -0.35 10.15 -14.14
CA THR A 39 -1.02 9.22 -15.06
C THR A 39 -2.54 9.39 -15.04
N ARG A 40 -3.15 9.52 -13.85
CA ARG A 40 -4.59 9.76 -13.74
C ARG A 40 -5.01 11.10 -14.33
N ALA A 41 -4.19 12.15 -14.16
CA ALA A 41 -4.50 13.49 -14.66
C ALA A 41 -4.44 13.58 -16.18
N THR A 42 -3.55 12.83 -16.83
CA THR A 42 -3.32 12.93 -18.27
C THR A 42 -3.91 11.76 -19.07
N GLY A 43 -4.32 10.68 -18.41
CA GLY A 43 -4.72 9.43 -19.06
C GLY A 43 -3.57 8.73 -19.81
N SER A 44 -2.33 9.15 -19.58
CA SER A 44 -1.16 8.62 -20.30
C SER A 44 0.05 8.49 -19.37
N VAL A 45 0.96 7.59 -19.75
CA VAL A 45 2.18 7.33 -18.99
C VAL A 45 3.32 8.21 -19.50
N ASN A 46 3.83 9.09 -18.66
CA ASN A 46 4.95 9.94 -19.03
C ASN A 46 6.31 9.39 -18.52
N SER A 47 7.40 9.86 -19.11
CA SER A 47 8.75 9.38 -18.79
C SER A 47 9.16 9.65 -17.34
N GLN A 48 8.71 10.73 -16.74
CA GLN A 48 9.01 11.07 -15.34
C GLN A 48 8.29 10.12 -14.36
N ALA A 49 7.04 9.75 -14.67
CA ALA A 49 6.29 8.76 -13.91
C ALA A 49 6.99 7.38 -13.96
N VAL A 50 7.44 6.98 -15.15
CA VAL A 50 8.21 5.73 -15.33
C VAL A 50 9.51 5.78 -14.54
N GLU A 51 10.26 6.87 -14.61
CA GLU A 51 11.52 7.02 -13.89
C GLU A 51 11.33 7.00 -12.37
N ALA A 52 10.26 7.60 -11.87
CA ALA A 52 9.91 7.53 -10.46
C ALA A 52 9.74 6.09 -9.97
N VAL A 53 9.04 5.24 -10.73
CA VAL A 53 8.85 3.81 -10.42
C VAL A 53 10.16 3.04 -10.59
N ARG A 54 10.85 3.21 -11.72
CA ARG A 54 12.14 2.54 -12.00
C ARG A 54 13.18 2.78 -10.92
N SER A 55 13.26 4.00 -10.39
CA SER A 55 14.23 4.32 -9.34
C SER A 55 14.04 3.49 -8.07
N LEU A 56 12.81 3.04 -7.78
CA LEU A 56 12.51 2.15 -6.67
C LEU A 56 12.81 0.68 -7.02
N GLN A 57 12.41 0.26 -8.21
CA GLN A 57 12.66 -1.08 -8.72
C GLN A 57 14.16 -1.38 -8.83
N ASN A 58 14.95 -0.42 -9.33
CA ASN A 58 16.41 -0.55 -9.41
C ASN A 58 17.05 -0.69 -8.03
N ARG A 59 16.61 0.12 -7.08
CA ARG A 59 17.06 -0.02 -5.69
C ARG A 59 16.70 -1.37 -5.07
N ALA A 60 15.58 -1.96 -5.47
CA ALA A 60 15.12 -3.27 -5.02
C ALA A 60 15.78 -4.45 -5.78
N GLY A 61 16.64 -4.18 -6.75
CA GLY A 61 17.36 -5.21 -7.51
C GLY A 61 16.49 -5.96 -8.52
N TYR A 62 15.56 -5.28 -9.18
CA TYR A 62 14.69 -5.93 -10.18
C TYR A 62 15.48 -6.42 -11.38
N ALA A 63 16.46 -5.65 -11.85
CA ALA A 63 17.31 -6.02 -12.99
C ALA A 63 18.09 -7.32 -12.70
N GLU A 64 18.67 -7.45 -11.52
CA GLU A 64 19.43 -8.64 -11.08
C GLU A 64 18.54 -9.88 -10.96
N ARG A 65 17.23 -9.69 -10.80
CA ARG A 65 16.25 -10.77 -10.71
C ARG A 65 15.57 -11.09 -12.04
N GLY A 66 15.96 -10.42 -13.12
CA GLY A 66 15.37 -10.59 -14.43
C GLY A 66 13.92 -10.11 -14.54
N ILE A 67 13.49 -9.19 -13.65
CA ILE A 67 12.16 -8.59 -13.70
C ILE A 67 12.19 -7.47 -14.73
N PRO A 68 11.29 -7.49 -15.74
CA PRO A 68 11.27 -6.46 -16.77
C PRO A 68 11.06 -5.06 -16.20
N GLU A 69 11.80 -4.10 -16.73
CA GLU A 69 11.59 -2.70 -16.40
C GLU A 69 10.26 -2.19 -16.95
N VAL A 70 9.61 -1.35 -16.17
CA VAL A 70 8.42 -0.63 -16.62
C VAL A 70 8.80 0.36 -17.74
N SER A 71 7.92 0.53 -18.72
CA SER A 71 8.15 1.44 -19.87
C SER A 71 6.96 2.38 -20.07
N THR A 72 7.16 3.40 -20.93
CA THR A 72 6.07 4.33 -21.32
C THR A 72 5.08 3.74 -22.31
N SER A 73 5.36 2.54 -22.85
CA SER A 73 4.50 1.87 -23.81
C SER A 73 3.35 1.07 -23.20
N VAL A 74 3.31 0.96 -21.87
CA VAL A 74 2.21 0.31 -21.17
C VAL A 74 0.97 1.20 -21.15
N SER A 75 -0.21 0.60 -21.09
CA SER A 75 -1.46 1.36 -20.93
C SER A 75 -1.48 2.10 -19.58
N ALA A 76 -2.29 3.17 -19.49
CA ALA A 76 -2.44 3.90 -18.23
C ALA A 76 -2.95 2.98 -17.10
N ASP A 77 -3.91 2.10 -17.40
CA ASP A 77 -4.47 1.17 -16.42
C ASP A 77 -3.44 0.13 -15.95
N ASP A 78 -2.67 -0.43 -16.88
CA ASP A 78 -1.59 -1.36 -16.53
C ASP A 78 -0.51 -0.67 -15.69
N PHE A 79 -0.16 0.56 -16.04
CA PHE A 79 0.80 1.34 -15.27
C PHE A 79 0.29 1.63 -13.86
N LEU A 80 -0.98 2.00 -13.68
CA LEU A 80 -1.59 2.20 -12.37
C LEU A 80 -1.60 0.92 -11.54
N ASN A 81 -1.81 -0.23 -12.17
CA ASN A 81 -1.68 -1.53 -11.50
C ASN A 81 -0.24 -1.81 -11.08
N ILE A 82 0.75 -1.48 -11.93
CA ILE A 82 2.18 -1.59 -11.57
C ILE A 82 2.49 -0.70 -10.37
N VAL A 83 2.07 0.56 -10.37
CA VAL A 83 2.26 1.50 -9.25
C VAL A 83 1.63 0.96 -7.97
N SER A 84 0.40 0.44 -8.03
CA SER A 84 -0.28 -0.14 -6.86
C SER A 84 0.45 -1.37 -6.31
N ASN A 85 0.99 -2.22 -7.17
CA ASN A 85 1.78 -3.38 -6.76
C ASN A 85 3.12 -2.94 -6.16
N GLU A 86 3.80 -1.96 -6.77
CA GLU A 86 5.05 -1.39 -6.24
C GLU A 86 4.83 -0.78 -4.86
N ARG A 87 3.72 -0.05 -4.66
CA ARG A 87 3.33 0.45 -3.32
C ARG A 87 3.17 -0.69 -2.31
N ASN A 88 2.60 -1.81 -2.72
CA ASN A 88 2.42 -2.97 -1.85
C ASN A 88 3.77 -3.58 -1.41
N TYR A 89 4.71 -3.69 -2.32
CA TYR A 89 6.04 -4.23 -2.04
C TYR A 89 6.90 -3.25 -1.23
N GLU A 90 6.93 -2.00 -1.65
CA GLU A 90 7.74 -0.96 -1.04
C GLU A 90 7.30 -0.64 0.40
N PHE A 91 5.98 -0.62 0.65
CA PHE A 91 5.42 -0.28 1.96
C PHE A 91 4.94 -1.51 2.75
N TYR A 92 5.45 -2.68 2.41
CA TYR A 92 5.14 -3.89 3.17
C TYR A 92 5.45 -3.69 4.66
N ALA A 93 4.48 -4.04 5.52
CA ALA A 93 4.50 -3.86 6.96
C ALA A 93 4.55 -2.39 7.47
N GLU A 94 4.27 -1.40 6.62
CA GLU A 94 4.11 0.02 7.02
C GLU A 94 2.65 0.42 7.24
N MET A 95 1.75 -0.53 7.34
CA MET A 95 0.30 -0.35 7.61
C MET A 95 -0.46 0.53 6.59
N ARG A 96 0.07 0.64 5.35
CA ARG A 96 -0.50 1.52 4.32
C ARG A 96 -1.44 0.84 3.35
N ARG A 97 -1.32 -0.49 3.20
CA ARG A 97 -2.03 -1.23 2.16
C ARG A 97 -3.55 -1.11 2.25
N TRP A 98 -4.10 -1.13 3.45
CA TRP A 98 -5.54 -0.96 3.64
C TRP A 98 -6.05 0.36 3.08
N PHE A 99 -5.44 1.48 3.46
CA PHE A 99 -5.81 2.81 3.00
C PHE A 99 -5.66 2.97 1.49
N GLU A 100 -4.65 2.37 0.91
CA GLU A 100 -4.44 2.31 -0.53
C GLU A 100 -5.60 1.60 -1.23
N LEU A 101 -5.96 0.41 -0.79
CA LEU A 101 -7.04 -0.38 -1.37
C LEU A 101 -8.41 0.26 -1.20
N VAL A 102 -8.67 0.90 -0.06
CA VAL A 102 -9.91 1.65 0.20
C VAL A 102 -10.00 2.84 -0.74
N ARG A 103 -8.94 3.64 -0.83
CA ARG A 103 -8.89 4.85 -1.67
C ARG A 103 -9.07 4.55 -3.15
N THR A 104 -8.57 3.42 -3.61
CA THR A 104 -8.65 2.99 -5.02
C THR A 104 -9.83 2.06 -5.29
N GLU A 105 -10.68 1.80 -4.30
CA GLU A 105 -11.83 0.89 -4.37
C GLU A 105 -11.47 -0.55 -4.78
N GLN A 106 -10.24 -0.98 -4.47
CA GLN A 106 -9.70 -2.28 -4.88
C GLN A 106 -9.74 -3.35 -3.79
N VAL A 107 -10.36 -3.10 -2.66
CA VAL A 107 -10.42 -4.08 -1.55
C VAL A 107 -11.02 -5.41 -2.01
N SER A 108 -12.17 -5.37 -2.67
CA SER A 108 -12.86 -6.59 -3.12
C SER A 108 -12.06 -7.35 -4.19
N VAL A 109 -11.48 -6.63 -5.16
CA VAL A 109 -10.71 -7.22 -6.27
C VAL A 109 -9.45 -7.90 -5.74
N LYS A 110 -8.62 -7.18 -4.99
CA LYS A 110 -7.35 -7.71 -4.49
C LYS A 110 -7.52 -8.79 -3.43
N ARG A 111 -8.61 -8.77 -2.71
CA ARG A 111 -8.92 -9.81 -1.74
C ARG A 111 -9.39 -11.10 -2.40
N ALA A 112 -10.17 -11.01 -3.47
CA ALA A 112 -10.55 -12.19 -4.25
C ALA A 112 -9.32 -12.92 -4.83
N GLU A 113 -8.23 -12.17 -5.13
CA GLU A 113 -6.97 -12.73 -5.62
C GLU A 113 -6.17 -13.48 -4.54
N THR A 114 -6.31 -13.10 -3.26
CA THR A 114 -5.36 -13.53 -2.22
C THR A 114 -5.95 -14.41 -1.13
N TRP A 115 -7.27 -14.40 -0.93
CA TRP A 115 -7.89 -15.14 0.14
C TRP A 115 -9.33 -15.54 -0.21
N ASN A 116 -9.65 -16.79 0.02
CA ASN A 116 -10.99 -17.37 -0.18
C ASN A 116 -12.01 -16.89 0.89
N GLY A 117 -12.01 -15.61 1.24
CA GLY A 117 -12.83 -15.06 2.31
C GLY A 117 -13.86 -14.06 1.84
N SER A 118 -15.13 -14.42 1.95
CA SER A 118 -16.29 -13.58 1.66
C SER A 118 -16.52 -12.42 2.64
N LEU A 119 -15.65 -12.24 3.64
CA LEU A 119 -15.97 -11.42 4.82
C LEU A 119 -15.91 -9.89 4.64
N PHE A 120 -15.33 -9.35 3.57
CA PHE A 120 -15.18 -7.89 3.40
C PHE A 120 -15.29 -7.48 1.93
N GLN A 121 -16.37 -7.89 1.29
CA GLN A 121 -16.56 -7.66 -0.16
C GLN A 121 -17.37 -6.41 -0.50
N THR A 122 -17.88 -5.68 0.50
CA THR A 122 -18.73 -4.52 0.26
C THR A 122 -18.03 -3.23 0.66
N GLN A 123 -18.37 -2.12 0.01
CA GLN A 123 -17.92 -0.78 0.38
C GLN A 123 -18.25 -0.41 1.83
N ASN A 124 -19.26 -1.06 2.43
CA ASN A 124 -19.63 -0.85 3.82
C ASN A 124 -18.47 -1.13 4.80
N HIS A 125 -17.57 -2.06 4.47
CA HIS A 125 -16.42 -2.40 5.30
C HIS A 125 -15.20 -1.49 5.08
N TYR A 126 -15.30 -0.46 4.29
CA TYR A 126 -14.23 0.53 4.11
C TYR A 126 -14.08 1.45 5.33
N TYR A 127 -15.11 1.55 6.13
CA TYR A 127 -15.10 2.27 7.41
C TYR A 127 -15.01 1.27 8.56
N PHE A 128 -14.25 1.63 9.59
CA PHE A 128 -14.19 0.80 10.79
C PHE A 128 -15.48 0.92 11.61
N PRO A 129 -15.86 -0.13 12.37
CA PRO A 129 -17.00 -0.04 13.27
C PRO A 129 -16.73 0.94 14.41
N ILE A 130 -17.77 1.62 14.85
CA ILE A 130 -17.73 2.40 16.09
C ILE A 130 -17.69 1.40 17.26
N PRO A 131 -16.74 1.53 18.21
CA PRO A 131 -16.67 0.63 19.36
C PRO A 131 -18.00 0.56 20.12
N SER A 132 -18.43 -0.61 20.51
CA SER A 132 -19.72 -0.82 21.19
C SER A 132 -19.88 0.00 22.46
N ALA A 133 -18.80 0.22 23.21
CA ALA A 133 -18.80 1.08 24.39
C ALA A 133 -19.15 2.54 24.05
N GLN A 134 -18.73 3.03 22.90
CA GLN A 134 -19.08 4.39 22.46
C GLN A 134 -20.53 4.47 22.00
N ILE A 135 -21.03 3.46 21.32
CA ILE A 135 -22.43 3.37 20.92
C ILE A 135 -23.36 3.39 22.16
N LEU A 136 -23.02 2.64 23.19
CA LEU A 136 -23.79 2.62 24.45
C LEU A 136 -23.81 3.96 25.16
N LEU A 137 -22.71 4.71 25.11
CA LEU A 137 -22.61 6.03 25.75
C LEU A 137 -23.30 7.14 24.97
N THR A 138 -23.26 7.08 23.65
CA THR A 138 -23.68 8.19 22.78
C THR A 138 -25.03 7.97 22.12
N GLY A 139 -25.52 6.72 22.05
CA GLY A 139 -26.70 6.35 21.28
C GLY A 139 -26.48 6.40 19.76
N TRP A 140 -25.24 6.47 19.28
CA TRP A 140 -24.92 6.47 17.85
C TRP A 140 -25.28 5.15 17.19
N THR A 141 -25.60 5.21 15.91
CA THR A 141 -25.76 4.03 15.06
C THR A 141 -24.41 3.68 14.44
N ASN A 142 -24.10 2.39 14.37
CA ASN A 142 -22.86 1.93 13.75
C ASN A 142 -22.83 2.20 12.24
N ASN A 143 -21.64 2.15 11.65
CA ASN A 143 -21.47 2.20 10.20
C ASN A 143 -22.19 1.02 9.55
N ALA A 144 -22.66 1.23 8.32
CA ALA A 144 -23.34 0.17 7.56
C ALA A 144 -22.45 -1.08 7.44
N GLY A 145 -23.01 -2.24 7.68
CA GLY A 145 -22.29 -3.52 7.66
C GLY A 145 -21.85 -4.08 9.01
N TYR A 146 -22.12 -3.35 10.12
CA TYR A 146 -21.79 -3.76 11.49
C TYR A 146 -22.99 -3.73 12.42
#